data_9069439c8b4db8a242ea9b437667ab5b
#
_entry.id   9069439c8b4db8a242ea9b437667ab5b
#
_cell.length_a   1.000
_cell.length_b   1.000
_cell.length_c   1.000
_cell.angle_alpha   90.00
_cell.angle_beta   90.00
_cell.angle_gamma   90.00
#
_symmetry.space_group_name_H-M   'P 1'
#
loop_
_entity.id
_entity.type
_entity.pdbx_description
1 polymer ?
#
loop_
_entity_poly.entity_id
_entity_poly.type
_entity_poly.pdbx_seq_one_letter_code
_entity_poly.pdbx_strand_id
1 'polypeptide(L)'
;AAALALLVLAVVCLYQRQTTSTVRSGYTQAGVCDEWNELIAAKTNQKEISLSVDGKRLAKNDIQPYMADDRQLMIPVDTLRDVFLCNVGIYDHKTLKAYRNDRSIEAEENKEEIVINGEKEKITNALVFQGRSYYLSADVVAKGLDYEVEWDASANTIRFTDIRPEASKLPSAFDPRLYGLDAPVMNQGKLGTCWAFASVGALEAALLPEESWHFSVDHMSLNNGYTWEQDTGGEYTMAMAYLLSWKGPVREEDDQYGDGKTDTSLRAVKHVQEIQIIPSKDQSAIKRAVYLYG
;
A
#
# COMPACT_ATOMS: atom_id res chain seq x y z
N ALA A 1 16.45 -32.74 -0.21
CA ALA A 1 16.14 -31.73 0.82
C ALA A 1 15.72 -30.46 0.09
N ALA A 2 14.44 -30.34 -0.18
CA ALA A 2 13.85 -29.15 -0.82
C ALA A 2 13.90 -28.01 0.21
N ALA A 3 14.64 -26.95 -0.12
CA ALA A 3 14.59 -25.71 0.65
C ALA A 3 13.21 -25.09 0.43
N LEU A 4 12.39 -25.09 1.47
CA LEU A 4 11.14 -24.36 1.52
C LEU A 4 11.48 -22.88 1.41
N ALA A 5 11.34 -22.29 0.24
CA ALA A 5 11.40 -20.85 0.07
C ALA A 5 10.12 -20.30 0.66
N LEU A 6 10.20 -19.71 1.86
CA LEU A 6 9.10 -18.95 2.44
C LEU A 6 8.99 -17.66 1.61
N LEU A 7 7.97 -17.60 0.79
CA LEU A 7 7.63 -16.43 0.00
C LEU A 7 6.76 -15.52 0.84
N VAL A 8 7.24 -14.36 1.19
CA VAL A 8 6.41 -13.27 1.67
C VAL A 8 6.00 -12.46 0.45
N LEU A 9 4.76 -12.63 0.02
CA LEU A 9 4.14 -11.80 -1.00
C LEU A 9 3.56 -10.58 -0.28
N ALA A 10 4.29 -9.47 -0.26
CA ALA A 10 3.72 -8.22 0.18
C ALA A 10 2.85 -7.68 -0.96
N VAL A 11 1.54 -7.76 -0.79
CA VAL A 11 0.58 -7.25 -1.76
C VAL A 11 0.11 -5.89 -1.30
N VAL A 12 0.49 -4.87 -2.03
CA VAL A 12 -0.06 -3.53 -1.87
C VAL A 12 -1.29 -3.42 -2.76
N CYS A 13 -2.49 -3.48 -2.16
CA CYS A 13 -3.71 -3.14 -2.86
C CYS A 13 -3.77 -1.63 -3.02
N LEU A 14 -3.33 -1.12 -4.17
CA LEU A 14 -3.52 0.27 -4.51
C LEU A 14 -4.85 0.45 -5.25
N TYR A 15 -5.60 1.29 -4.69
CA TYR A 15 -6.74 2.06 -5.05
C TYR A 15 -7.05 2.20 -6.54
N GLN A 16 -8.23 1.73 -6.98
CA GLN A 16 -8.86 2.19 -8.21
C GLN A 16 -9.97 3.22 -7.90
N ARG A 17 -9.70 4.49 -8.18
CA ARG A 17 -10.78 5.45 -8.43
C ARG A 17 -11.41 5.05 -9.76
N GLN A 18 -12.63 4.52 -9.76
CA GLN A 18 -13.46 4.53 -10.97
C GLN A 18 -13.80 5.98 -11.27
N THR A 19 -13.01 6.62 -12.11
CA THR A 19 -13.43 7.83 -12.79
C THR A 19 -14.48 7.42 -13.80
N THR A 20 -15.75 7.52 -13.46
CA THR A 20 -16.79 7.70 -14.45
C THR A 20 -16.57 9.08 -15.09
N SER A 21 -15.69 9.13 -16.05
CA SER A 21 -15.56 10.27 -16.93
C SER A 21 -16.76 10.26 -17.87
N THR A 22 -17.80 11.02 -17.51
CA THR A 22 -18.70 11.56 -18.52
C THR A 22 -17.87 12.57 -19.31
N VAL A 23 -17.28 12.09 -20.40
CA VAL A 23 -16.63 12.96 -21.39
C VAL A 23 -17.74 13.81 -22.00
N ARG A 24 -17.86 15.05 -21.52
CA ARG A 24 -18.55 16.08 -22.29
C ARG A 24 -17.67 16.39 -23.51
N SER A 25 -18.13 15.99 -24.69
CA SER A 25 -17.54 16.37 -25.96
C SER A 25 -17.57 17.91 -26.07
N GLY A 26 -16.41 18.55 -26.15
CA GLY A 26 -16.32 19.99 -26.32
C GLY A 26 -14.93 20.61 -26.18
N TYR A 27 -13.91 19.86 -25.82
CA TYR A 27 -12.55 20.40 -25.75
C TYR A 27 -11.76 20.02 -27.01
N THR A 28 -11.27 21.01 -27.73
CA THR A 28 -10.30 20.80 -28.81
C THR A 28 -8.97 20.34 -28.18
N GLN A 29 -8.36 19.33 -28.77
CA GLN A 29 -7.14 18.67 -28.30
C GLN A 29 -5.95 19.63 -28.06
N ALA A 30 -5.97 20.83 -28.65
CA ALA A 30 -4.96 21.87 -28.46
C ALA A 30 -5.02 22.56 -27.07
N GLY A 31 -6.23 22.86 -26.56
CA GLY A 31 -6.35 23.54 -25.26
C GLY A 31 -5.93 22.71 -24.06
N VAL A 32 -6.10 21.39 -24.14
CA VAL A 32 -5.67 20.47 -23.07
C VAL A 32 -4.16 20.38 -22.96
N CYS A 33 -3.44 20.46 -24.08
CA CYS A 33 -1.97 20.43 -24.09
C CYS A 33 -1.35 21.69 -23.50
N ASP A 34 -1.97 22.84 -23.70
CA ASP A 34 -1.43 24.11 -23.21
C ASP A 34 -1.60 24.25 -21.68
N GLU A 35 -2.78 23.87 -21.14
CA GLU A 35 -2.98 23.82 -19.68
C GLU A 35 -2.04 22.81 -18.99
N TRP A 36 -1.79 21.65 -19.59
CA TRP A 36 -0.83 20.68 -19.06
C TRP A 36 0.60 21.19 -19.12
N ASN A 37 0.97 21.86 -20.18
CA ASN A 37 2.31 22.46 -20.34
C ASN A 37 2.51 23.61 -19.37
N GLU A 38 1.50 24.45 -19.10
CA GLU A 38 1.58 25.50 -18.07
C GLU A 38 1.66 24.92 -16.65
N LEU A 39 0.88 23.86 -16.36
CA LEU A 39 0.95 23.14 -15.08
C LEU A 39 2.32 22.46 -14.87
N ILE A 40 2.89 21.87 -15.91
CA ILE A 40 4.24 21.29 -15.88
C ILE A 40 5.30 22.38 -15.72
N ALA A 41 5.18 23.50 -16.43
CA ALA A 41 6.11 24.64 -16.32
C ALA A 41 6.04 25.32 -14.96
N ALA A 42 4.85 25.45 -14.36
CA ALA A 42 4.68 25.97 -13.01
C ALA A 42 5.29 25.04 -11.94
N LYS A 43 5.21 23.73 -12.12
CA LYS A 43 5.84 22.73 -11.25
C LYS A 43 7.36 22.65 -11.41
N THR A 44 7.90 22.95 -12.59
CA THR A 44 9.36 22.89 -12.84
C THR A 44 10.13 24.04 -12.19
N ASN A 45 9.46 25.11 -11.78
CA ASN A 45 10.08 26.26 -11.11
C ASN A 45 10.07 26.17 -9.57
N GLN A 46 9.36 25.21 -8.97
CA GLN A 46 9.48 24.96 -7.54
C GLN A 46 10.71 24.09 -7.28
N LYS A 47 11.67 24.66 -6.56
CA LYS A 47 12.85 23.92 -6.09
C LYS A 47 12.38 22.68 -5.33
N GLU A 48 12.75 21.48 -5.81
CA GLU A 48 12.33 20.19 -5.22
C GLU A 48 12.63 20.16 -3.72
N ILE A 49 11.61 19.80 -2.93
CA ILE A 49 11.77 19.61 -1.50
C ILE A 49 12.30 18.21 -1.24
N SER A 50 13.35 18.12 -0.46
CA SER A 50 13.94 16.85 -0.02
C SER A 50 13.42 16.47 1.37
N LEU A 51 13.50 15.19 1.68
CA LEU A 51 13.17 14.66 3.00
C LEU A 51 14.41 14.04 3.64
N SER A 52 14.64 14.32 4.91
CA SER A 52 15.68 13.71 5.73
C SER A 52 15.09 13.18 7.03
N VAL A 53 15.41 11.95 7.40
CA VAL A 53 14.99 11.34 8.67
C VAL A 53 16.25 10.85 9.38
N ASP A 54 16.42 11.26 10.63
CA ASP A 54 17.58 10.95 11.48
C ASP A 54 18.94 11.21 10.79
N GLY A 55 19.01 12.35 10.09
CA GLY A 55 20.19 12.77 9.35
C GLY A 55 20.42 12.05 8.01
N LYS A 56 19.60 11.04 7.68
CA LYS A 56 19.70 10.33 6.41
C LYS A 56 18.73 10.94 5.39
N ARG A 57 19.29 11.49 4.32
CA ARG A 57 18.50 11.98 3.19
C ARG A 57 17.88 10.81 2.42
N LEU A 58 16.59 10.92 2.15
CA LEU A 58 15.87 9.90 1.40
C LEU A 58 16.14 10.03 -0.10
N ALA A 59 16.08 8.89 -0.79
CA ALA A 59 16.13 8.86 -2.25
C ALA A 59 14.94 9.61 -2.84
N LYS A 60 15.14 10.18 -4.03
CA LYS A 60 14.04 10.80 -4.76
C LYS A 60 13.05 9.73 -5.20
N ASN A 61 11.79 10.01 -4.95
CA ASN A 61 10.64 9.24 -5.44
C ASN A 61 9.90 10.05 -6.50
N ASP A 62 9.07 9.40 -7.30
CA ASP A 62 8.19 10.07 -8.28
C ASP A 62 7.18 11.02 -7.62
N ILE A 63 6.85 10.75 -6.35
CA ILE A 63 5.93 11.55 -5.54
C ILE A 63 6.75 12.27 -4.48
N GLN A 64 6.80 13.61 -4.59
CA GLN A 64 7.68 14.46 -3.78
C GLN A 64 6.89 15.22 -2.72
N PRO A 65 7.49 15.53 -1.55
CA PRO A 65 6.96 16.51 -0.61
C PRO A 65 6.77 17.88 -1.28
N TYR A 66 5.83 18.65 -0.80
CA TYR A 66 5.63 20.02 -1.26
C TYR A 66 5.26 20.96 -0.11
N MET A 67 5.37 22.25 -0.36
CA MET A 67 4.87 23.30 0.55
C MET A 67 3.53 23.80 0.00
N ALA A 68 2.48 23.69 0.81
CA ALA A 68 1.16 24.20 0.48
C ALA A 68 1.11 25.75 0.57
N ASP A 69 0.05 26.35 0.03
CA ASP A 69 -0.11 27.82 -0.03
C ASP A 69 -0.16 28.46 1.37
N ASP A 70 -0.67 27.75 2.36
CA ASP A 70 -0.70 28.12 3.77
C ASP A 70 0.63 27.89 4.51
N ARG A 71 1.68 27.52 3.77
CA ARG A 71 3.02 27.17 4.25
C ARG A 71 3.11 25.89 5.07
N GLN A 72 2.08 25.03 5.02
CA GLN A 72 2.21 23.68 5.55
C GLN A 72 3.14 22.84 4.68
N LEU A 73 4.02 22.08 5.34
CA LEU A 73 4.85 21.10 4.68
C LEU A 73 4.06 19.79 4.56
N MET A 74 3.88 19.32 3.33
CA MET A 74 3.09 18.14 3.01
C MET A 74 4.00 17.02 2.55
N ILE A 75 3.86 15.84 3.14
CA ILE A 75 4.63 14.66 2.77
C ILE A 75 3.72 13.57 2.20
N PRO A 76 4.19 12.81 1.20
CA PRO A 76 3.41 11.70 0.65
C PRO A 76 3.09 10.66 1.72
N VAL A 77 1.86 10.16 1.74
CA VAL A 77 1.42 9.13 2.70
C VAL A 77 2.23 7.83 2.57
N ASP A 78 2.70 7.49 1.37
CA ASP A 78 3.58 6.33 1.15
C ASP A 78 4.86 6.41 2.00
N THR A 79 5.35 7.61 2.30
CA THR A 79 6.50 7.84 3.18
C THR A 79 6.26 7.29 4.60
N LEU A 80 5.01 7.27 5.08
CA LEU A 80 4.70 6.70 6.40
C LEU A 80 5.06 5.23 6.47
N ARG A 81 4.78 4.47 5.41
CA ARG A 81 5.11 3.05 5.33
C ARG A 81 6.60 2.84 5.11
N ASP A 82 7.14 3.47 4.08
CA ASP A 82 8.49 3.17 3.59
C ASP A 82 9.60 3.65 4.51
N VAL A 83 9.36 4.75 5.22
CA VAL A 83 10.36 5.44 6.03
C VAL A 83 10.06 5.37 7.51
N PHE A 84 8.80 5.70 7.89
CA PHE A 84 8.41 5.76 9.29
C PHE A 84 7.91 4.42 9.86
N LEU A 85 7.92 3.36 9.04
CA LEU A 85 7.53 2.00 9.44
C LEU A 85 6.12 1.93 10.03
N CYS A 86 5.19 2.67 9.45
CA CYS A 86 3.78 2.59 9.83
C CYS A 86 3.05 1.55 9.00
N ASN A 87 2.14 0.81 9.60
CA ASN A 87 1.07 0.19 8.83
C ASN A 87 0.11 1.31 8.39
N VAL A 88 -0.25 1.34 7.12
CA VAL A 88 -1.00 2.44 6.52
C VAL A 88 -2.11 1.90 5.65
N GLY A 89 -3.33 2.33 5.90
CA GLY A 89 -4.50 2.06 5.07
C GLY A 89 -5.25 3.34 4.69
N ILE A 90 -5.84 3.36 3.50
CA ILE A 90 -6.78 4.40 3.06
C ILE A 90 -8.14 3.73 2.87
N TYR A 91 -9.10 4.11 3.69
CA TYR A 91 -10.42 3.51 3.75
C TYR A 91 -11.47 4.41 3.11
N ASP A 92 -12.49 3.80 2.48
CA ASP A 92 -13.56 4.53 1.78
C ASP A 92 -13.04 5.63 0.85
N HIS A 93 -11.80 5.46 0.37
CA HIS A 93 -11.14 6.39 -0.53
C HIS A 93 -10.91 7.80 0.04
N LYS A 94 -10.94 7.98 1.33
CA LYS A 94 -10.82 9.30 1.96
C LYS A 94 -10.27 9.30 3.39
N THR A 95 -10.26 8.15 4.07
CA THR A 95 -9.85 8.06 5.46
C THR A 95 -8.51 7.36 5.57
N LEU A 96 -7.49 8.08 6.01
CA LEU A 96 -6.19 7.53 6.37
C LEU A 96 -6.23 6.99 7.78
N LYS A 97 -5.75 5.76 7.94
CA LYS A 97 -5.32 5.23 9.23
C LYS A 97 -3.87 4.78 9.13
N ALA A 98 -3.04 5.28 9.99
CA ALA A 98 -1.64 4.89 10.09
C ALA A 98 -1.32 4.58 11.55
N TYR A 99 -0.62 3.47 11.79
CA TYR A 99 -0.22 3.10 13.15
C TYR A 99 1.17 2.46 13.16
N ARG A 100 1.87 2.70 14.26
CA ARG A 100 3.18 2.13 14.56
C ARG A 100 3.29 1.91 16.05
N ASN A 101 3.33 0.64 16.50
CA ASN A 101 3.34 0.27 17.91
C ASN A 101 2.16 0.91 18.69
N ASP A 102 2.46 1.80 19.63
CA ASP A 102 1.49 2.54 20.45
C ASP A 102 1.08 3.89 19.85
N ARG A 103 1.45 4.16 18.61
CA ARG A 103 1.19 5.43 17.92
C ARG A 103 0.22 5.26 16.77
N SER A 104 -0.70 6.23 16.64
CA SER A 104 -1.69 6.20 15.57
C SER A 104 -2.02 7.59 15.05
N ILE A 105 -2.35 7.65 13.77
CA ILE A 105 -2.86 8.85 13.09
C ILE A 105 -4.09 8.42 12.30
N GLU A 106 -5.22 9.08 12.53
CA GLU A 106 -6.41 8.92 11.71
C GLU A 106 -6.84 10.29 11.19
N ALA A 107 -6.99 10.40 9.88
CA ALA A 107 -7.36 11.65 9.21
C ALA A 107 -8.32 11.35 8.05
N GLU A 108 -9.32 12.21 7.85
CA GLU A 108 -10.22 12.13 6.70
C GLU A 108 -9.94 13.29 5.74
N GLU A 109 -9.93 13.01 4.44
CA GLU A 109 -9.72 14.01 3.39
C GLU A 109 -10.72 15.17 3.53
N ASN A 110 -10.23 16.41 3.48
CA ASN A 110 -11.00 17.64 3.61
C ASN A 110 -11.73 17.81 4.96
N LYS A 111 -11.29 17.12 6.01
CA LYS A 111 -11.73 17.34 7.39
C LYS A 111 -10.66 18.07 8.18
N GLU A 112 -11.08 18.94 9.08
CA GLU A 112 -10.19 19.61 10.02
C GLU A 112 -9.98 18.80 11.31
N GLU A 113 -10.87 17.86 11.61
CA GLU A 113 -10.75 16.98 12.77
C GLU A 113 -9.92 15.77 12.42
N ILE A 114 -8.87 15.54 13.16
CA ILE A 114 -8.00 14.37 13.08
C ILE A 114 -7.89 13.71 14.44
N VAL A 115 -7.46 12.44 14.47
CA VAL A 115 -7.16 11.73 15.72
C VAL A 115 -5.68 11.39 15.72
N ILE A 116 -4.97 11.86 16.74
CA ILE A 116 -3.54 11.57 16.96
C ILE A 116 -3.42 10.85 18.30
N ASN A 117 -2.95 9.61 18.27
CA ASN A 117 -2.76 8.79 19.47
C ASN A 117 -4.02 8.71 20.36
N GLY A 118 -5.20 8.64 19.73
CA GLY A 118 -6.50 8.58 20.39
C GLY A 118 -7.09 9.94 20.81
N GLU A 119 -6.37 11.04 20.65
CA GLU A 119 -6.83 12.39 20.97
C GLU A 119 -7.29 13.13 19.72
N LYS A 120 -8.45 13.76 19.80
CA LYS A 120 -9.00 14.59 18.71
C LYS A 120 -8.36 15.96 18.68
N GLU A 121 -7.94 16.36 17.50
CA GLU A 121 -7.35 17.66 17.22
C GLU A 121 -7.95 18.32 15.99
N LYS A 122 -7.81 19.64 15.88
CA LYS A 122 -8.18 20.40 14.68
C LYS A 122 -6.93 20.88 13.97
N ILE A 123 -6.72 20.38 12.76
CA ILE A 123 -5.62 20.78 11.88
C ILE A 123 -6.19 20.94 10.47
N THR A 124 -6.17 22.17 9.98
CA THR A 124 -6.62 22.49 8.62
C THR A 124 -5.75 21.78 7.58
N ASN A 125 -6.37 21.21 6.55
CA ASN A 125 -5.66 20.51 5.48
C ASN A 125 -4.70 19.40 5.96
N ALA A 126 -5.05 18.69 7.04
CA ALA A 126 -4.20 17.64 7.58
C ALA A 126 -3.94 16.53 6.56
N LEU A 127 -4.97 16.09 5.84
CA LEU A 127 -4.91 15.09 4.77
C LEU A 127 -5.50 15.64 3.48
N VAL A 128 -4.72 15.60 2.40
CA VAL A 128 -5.11 16.13 1.08
C VAL A 128 -4.79 15.12 -0.01
N PHE A 129 -5.73 14.90 -0.94
CA PHE A 129 -5.45 14.16 -2.17
C PHE A 129 -5.01 15.13 -3.26
N GLN A 130 -3.80 14.95 -3.80
CA GLN A 130 -3.27 15.79 -4.86
C GLN A 130 -2.58 14.95 -5.94
N GLY A 131 -2.97 15.20 -7.18
CA GLY A 131 -2.45 14.42 -8.31
C GLY A 131 -2.89 12.95 -8.24
N ARG A 132 -2.01 12.07 -7.82
CA ARG A 132 -2.25 10.63 -7.73
C ARG A 132 -1.98 10.04 -6.33
N SER A 133 -1.70 10.88 -5.35
CA SER A 133 -1.34 10.43 -4.00
C SER A 133 -2.02 11.26 -2.92
N TYR A 134 -2.12 10.66 -1.73
CA TYR A 134 -2.47 11.37 -0.51
C TYR A 134 -1.23 12.00 0.11
N TYR A 135 -1.43 13.15 0.72
CA TYR A 135 -0.40 13.88 1.46
C TYR A 135 -0.89 14.18 2.86
N LEU A 136 -0.02 14.03 3.82
CA LEU A 136 -0.26 14.34 5.22
C LEU A 136 0.64 15.50 5.64
N SER A 137 0.14 16.37 6.52
CA SER A 137 0.95 17.44 7.08
C SER A 137 2.15 16.87 7.84
N ALA A 138 3.34 17.44 7.62
CA ALA A 138 4.56 17.03 8.31
C ALA A 138 4.46 17.18 9.84
N ASP A 139 3.74 18.20 10.32
CA ASP A 139 3.51 18.42 11.75
C ASP A 139 2.65 17.30 12.35
N VAL A 140 1.64 16.83 11.61
CA VAL A 140 0.80 15.69 12.02
C VAL A 140 1.65 14.43 12.15
N VAL A 141 2.52 14.18 11.18
CA VAL A 141 3.43 13.02 11.22
C VAL A 141 4.40 13.13 12.38
N ALA A 142 5.00 14.30 12.58
CA ALA A 142 5.93 14.53 13.68
C ALA A 142 5.25 14.27 15.03
N LYS A 143 4.10 14.88 15.26
CA LYS A 143 3.34 14.72 16.50
C LYS A 143 2.84 13.29 16.70
N GLY A 144 2.31 12.67 15.65
CA GLY A 144 1.72 11.33 15.71
C GLY A 144 2.75 10.23 15.94
N LEU A 145 3.99 10.41 15.52
CA LEU A 145 5.03 9.38 15.52
C LEU A 145 6.24 9.71 16.41
N ASP A 146 6.16 10.74 17.25
CA ASP A 146 7.24 11.20 18.14
C ASP A 146 8.51 11.62 17.40
N TYR A 147 8.34 12.51 16.41
CA TYR A 147 9.45 13.18 15.75
C TYR A 147 9.40 14.69 16.02
N GLU A 148 10.57 15.30 16.01
CA GLU A 148 10.70 16.74 15.77
C GLU A 148 10.79 16.96 14.27
N VAL A 149 10.11 18.00 13.76
CA VAL A 149 10.17 18.37 12.34
C VAL A 149 10.72 19.79 12.22
N GLU A 150 11.65 19.96 11.30
CA GLU A 150 12.28 21.24 11.01
C GLU A 150 12.32 21.48 9.48
N TRP A 151 12.03 22.70 9.07
CA TRP A 151 12.21 23.15 7.71
C TRP A 151 13.56 23.86 7.53
N ASP A 152 14.49 23.21 6.80
CA ASP A 152 15.74 23.84 6.39
C ASP A 152 15.56 24.53 5.02
N ALA A 153 15.29 25.81 5.05
CA ALA A 153 15.09 26.61 3.85
C ALA A 153 16.37 26.70 2.99
N SER A 154 17.56 26.60 3.60
CA SER A 154 18.83 26.70 2.89
C SER A 154 19.11 25.44 2.06
N ALA A 155 18.80 24.27 2.60
CA ALA A 155 18.92 22.98 1.94
C ALA A 155 17.66 22.56 1.18
N ASN A 156 16.56 23.30 1.30
CA ASN A 156 15.24 22.95 0.79
C ASN A 156 14.81 21.54 1.25
N THR A 157 14.92 21.29 2.55
CA THR A 157 14.79 19.94 3.13
C THR A 157 13.90 19.97 4.36
N ILE A 158 12.93 19.06 4.42
CA ILE A 158 12.18 18.74 5.64
C ILE A 158 13.03 17.74 6.43
N ARG A 159 13.34 18.07 7.68
CA ARG A 159 14.11 17.19 8.58
C ARG A 159 13.19 16.65 9.67
N PHE A 160 13.18 15.35 9.81
CA PHE A 160 12.58 14.64 10.94
C PHE A 160 13.68 14.07 11.82
N THR A 161 13.57 14.30 13.13
CA THR A 161 14.45 13.73 14.14
C THR A 161 13.63 12.92 15.11
N ASP A 162 13.93 11.62 15.22
CA ASP A 162 13.21 10.72 16.12
C ASP A 162 13.55 11.04 17.58
N ILE A 163 12.53 11.39 18.39
CA ILE A 163 12.68 11.68 19.81
C ILE A 163 12.44 10.45 20.71
N ARG A 164 12.02 9.32 20.11
CA ARG A 164 11.81 8.03 20.77
C ARG A 164 12.38 6.86 19.94
N PRO A 165 13.70 6.82 19.65
CA PRO A 165 14.29 5.88 18.69
C PRO A 165 14.04 4.41 19.02
N GLU A 166 13.85 4.04 20.31
CA GLU A 166 13.51 2.67 20.68
C GLU A 166 12.07 2.28 20.29
N ALA A 167 11.13 3.24 20.29
CA ALA A 167 9.75 3.00 19.84
C ALA A 167 9.63 2.88 18.32
N SER A 168 10.63 3.34 17.58
CA SER A 168 10.65 3.27 16.11
C SER A 168 11.16 1.94 15.56
N LYS A 169 11.67 1.05 16.41
CA LYS A 169 12.08 -0.29 16.02
C LYS A 169 10.88 -1.19 15.80
N LEU A 170 11.05 -2.19 14.95
CA LEU A 170 10.06 -3.25 14.85
C LEU A 170 9.86 -3.91 16.22
N PRO A 171 8.61 -4.29 16.56
CA PRO A 171 8.34 -4.96 17.83
C PRO A 171 9.12 -6.28 17.93
N SER A 172 9.46 -6.71 19.14
CA SER A 172 10.15 -7.98 19.39
C SER A 172 9.30 -9.20 19.00
N ALA A 173 7.98 -9.04 19.00
CA ALA A 173 7.01 -10.04 18.56
C ALA A 173 5.84 -9.33 17.87
N PHE A 174 5.32 -9.95 16.81
CA PHE A 174 4.14 -9.49 16.09
C PHE A 174 3.26 -10.71 15.80
N ASP A 175 1.99 -10.62 16.20
CA ASP A 175 0.98 -11.63 15.92
C ASP A 175 -0.20 -10.92 15.23
N PRO A 176 -0.39 -11.11 13.92
CA PRO A 176 -1.45 -10.43 13.15
C PRO A 176 -2.86 -10.76 13.67
N ARG A 177 -3.06 -11.91 14.35
CA ARG A 177 -4.35 -12.28 14.94
C ARG A 177 -4.82 -11.31 16.03
N LEU A 178 -3.87 -10.70 16.76
CA LEU A 178 -4.20 -9.71 17.78
C LEU A 178 -4.75 -8.41 17.21
N TYR A 179 -4.59 -8.21 15.90
CA TYR A 179 -5.03 -7.03 15.18
C TYR A 179 -6.18 -7.31 14.21
N GLY A 180 -6.69 -8.56 14.20
CA GLY A 180 -7.74 -8.98 13.28
C GLY A 180 -7.28 -9.07 11.82
N LEU A 181 -5.99 -9.34 11.60
CA LEU A 181 -5.36 -9.41 10.27
C LEU A 181 -5.11 -10.85 9.84
N ASP A 182 -5.77 -11.82 10.42
CA ASP A 182 -5.63 -13.23 10.08
C ASP A 182 -6.74 -13.68 9.12
N ALA A 183 -6.34 -14.10 7.93
CA ALA A 183 -7.23 -14.76 7.00
C ALA A 183 -7.57 -16.20 7.48
N PRO A 184 -8.76 -16.73 7.14
CA PRO A 184 -9.11 -18.09 7.49
C PRO A 184 -8.13 -19.12 6.95
N VAL A 185 -7.78 -20.12 7.76
CA VAL A 185 -6.94 -21.23 7.33
C VAL A 185 -7.75 -22.16 6.45
N MET A 186 -7.30 -22.36 5.22
CA MET A 186 -7.93 -23.23 4.26
C MET A 186 -7.13 -24.52 4.04
N ASN A 187 -7.78 -25.55 3.46
CA ASN A 187 -7.17 -26.86 3.23
C ASN A 187 -7.08 -27.13 1.72
N GLN A 188 -5.85 -27.28 1.22
CA GLN A 188 -5.59 -27.61 -0.20
C GLN A 188 -5.94 -29.07 -0.58
N GLY A 189 -6.27 -29.91 0.39
CA GLY A 189 -6.52 -31.33 0.14
C GLY A 189 -5.29 -32.06 -0.39
N LYS A 190 -5.44 -32.75 -1.54
CA LYS A 190 -4.38 -33.57 -2.14
C LYS A 190 -3.65 -32.88 -3.28
N LEU A 191 -4.10 -31.71 -3.71
CA LEU A 191 -3.53 -30.98 -4.85
C LEU A 191 -2.24 -30.23 -4.45
N GLY A 192 -1.36 -29.99 -5.42
CA GLY A 192 -0.11 -29.25 -5.24
C GLY A 192 -0.28 -27.74 -5.28
N THR A 193 -1.38 -27.20 -4.76
CA THR A 193 -1.78 -25.78 -4.88
C THR A 193 -1.39 -24.90 -3.69
N CYS A 194 -0.46 -25.35 -2.85
CA CYS A 194 -0.02 -24.60 -1.65
C CYS A 194 0.45 -23.17 -1.98
N TRP A 195 1.10 -22.97 -3.11
CA TRP A 195 1.54 -21.67 -3.59
C TRP A 195 0.38 -20.71 -3.86
N ALA A 196 -0.73 -21.20 -4.42
CA ALA A 196 -1.92 -20.40 -4.69
C ALA A 196 -2.68 -20.08 -3.39
N PHE A 197 -2.83 -21.04 -2.48
CA PHE A 197 -3.38 -20.82 -1.14
C PHE A 197 -2.60 -19.76 -0.35
N ALA A 198 -1.27 -19.84 -0.37
CA ALA A 198 -0.43 -18.87 0.30
C ALA A 198 -0.59 -17.47 -0.30
N SER A 199 -0.70 -17.37 -1.63
CA SER A 199 -0.88 -16.10 -2.32
C SER A 199 -2.25 -15.48 -2.08
N VAL A 200 -3.31 -16.30 -2.14
CA VAL A 200 -4.69 -15.89 -1.85
C VAL A 200 -4.82 -15.46 -0.39
N GLY A 201 -4.31 -16.27 0.55
CA GLY A 201 -4.37 -15.94 1.97
C GLY A 201 -3.63 -14.65 2.32
N ALA A 202 -2.49 -14.37 1.68
CA ALA A 202 -1.78 -13.11 1.85
C ALA A 202 -2.58 -11.91 1.30
N LEU A 203 -3.28 -12.08 0.16
CA LEU A 203 -4.18 -11.06 -0.38
C LEU A 203 -5.35 -10.77 0.56
N GLU A 204 -5.98 -11.82 1.08
CA GLU A 204 -7.10 -11.71 2.01
C GLU A 204 -6.66 -11.04 3.32
N ALA A 205 -5.53 -11.45 3.88
CA ALA A 205 -4.98 -10.85 5.10
C ALA A 205 -4.63 -9.37 4.91
N ALA A 206 -4.06 -8.99 3.75
CA ALA A 206 -3.71 -7.60 3.46
C ALA A 206 -4.94 -6.66 3.30
N LEU A 207 -6.14 -7.21 3.10
CA LEU A 207 -7.38 -6.44 3.00
C LEU A 207 -8.11 -6.33 4.35
N LEU A 208 -7.71 -7.13 5.35
CA LEU A 208 -8.28 -7.09 6.69
C LEU A 208 -7.74 -5.89 7.49
N PRO A 209 -8.51 -5.39 8.49
CA PRO A 209 -9.87 -5.81 8.86
C PRO A 209 -10.96 -5.10 8.04
N GLU A 210 -10.60 -4.25 7.10
CA GLU A 210 -11.52 -3.33 6.44
C GLU A 210 -12.41 -4.02 5.41
N GLU A 211 -11.83 -5.01 4.72
CA GLU A 211 -12.54 -5.81 3.75
C GLU A 211 -12.29 -7.30 4.04
N SER A 212 -13.36 -8.09 4.14
CA SER A 212 -13.27 -9.54 4.25
C SER A 212 -13.59 -10.14 2.89
N TRP A 213 -12.60 -10.80 2.31
CA TRP A 213 -12.72 -11.46 1.00
C TRP A 213 -12.44 -12.95 1.11
N HIS A 214 -12.99 -13.69 0.17
CA HIS A 214 -12.67 -15.09 -0.07
C HIS A 214 -12.45 -15.28 -1.55
N PHE A 215 -11.19 -15.50 -1.93
CA PHE A 215 -10.77 -15.57 -3.33
C PHE A 215 -10.56 -16.99 -3.81
N SER A 216 -10.92 -17.23 -5.08
CA SER A 216 -10.79 -18.53 -5.70
C SER A 216 -9.32 -18.95 -5.90
N VAL A 217 -9.00 -20.10 -5.32
CA VAL A 217 -7.72 -20.76 -5.53
C VAL A 217 -7.71 -21.54 -6.86
N ASP A 218 -8.84 -22.12 -7.28
CA ASP A 218 -8.95 -22.81 -8.57
C ASP A 218 -8.74 -21.84 -9.72
N HIS A 219 -9.37 -20.66 -9.68
CA HIS A 219 -9.16 -19.67 -10.74
C HIS A 219 -7.69 -19.22 -10.85
N MET A 220 -7.00 -19.04 -9.73
CA MET A 220 -5.57 -18.72 -9.76
C MET A 220 -4.74 -19.88 -10.28
N SER A 221 -4.97 -21.09 -9.80
CA SER A 221 -4.14 -22.24 -10.12
C SER A 221 -4.35 -22.79 -11.54
N LEU A 222 -5.54 -22.59 -12.11
CA LEU A 222 -5.90 -23.06 -13.45
C LEU A 222 -5.78 -21.98 -14.53
N ASN A 223 -5.73 -20.69 -14.16
CA ASN A 223 -5.72 -19.57 -15.11
C ASN A 223 -4.46 -18.66 -15.01
N ASN A 224 -3.35 -19.17 -14.47
CA ASN A 224 -2.10 -18.43 -14.31
C ASN A 224 -1.28 -18.27 -15.61
N GLY A 225 -1.63 -19.01 -16.65
CA GLY A 225 -0.93 -18.97 -17.94
C GLY A 225 0.19 -20.00 -18.10
N TYR A 226 0.46 -20.82 -17.08
CA TYR A 226 1.35 -21.98 -17.17
C TYR A 226 0.54 -23.23 -17.51
N THR A 227 1.22 -24.25 -18.05
CA THR A 227 0.60 -25.51 -18.47
C THR A 227 0.71 -26.62 -17.42
N TRP A 228 1.10 -26.26 -16.20
CA TRP A 228 1.27 -27.23 -15.10
C TRP A 228 -0.09 -27.59 -14.52
N GLU A 229 -0.28 -28.87 -14.28
CA GLU A 229 -1.47 -29.39 -13.61
C GLU A 229 -1.42 -29.09 -12.10
N GLN A 230 -2.58 -28.97 -11.47
CA GLN A 230 -2.70 -28.60 -10.06
C GLN A 230 -1.98 -29.57 -9.09
N ASP A 231 -1.81 -30.82 -9.45
CA ASP A 231 -1.12 -31.85 -8.64
C ASP A 231 0.41 -31.78 -8.75
N THR A 232 0.93 -31.09 -9.76
CA THR A 232 2.38 -30.96 -10.00
C THR A 232 3.08 -30.06 -9.02
N GLY A 233 2.34 -29.20 -8.33
CA GLY A 233 2.87 -28.11 -7.52
C GLY A 233 2.98 -26.80 -8.30
N GLY A 234 3.71 -25.82 -7.76
CA GLY A 234 3.89 -24.55 -8.44
C GLY A 234 4.84 -23.63 -7.68
N GLU A 235 5.01 -22.43 -8.24
CA GLU A 235 5.92 -21.41 -7.75
C GLU A 235 5.24 -20.05 -7.66
N TYR A 236 5.83 -19.14 -6.91
CA TYR A 236 5.34 -17.76 -6.75
C TYR A 236 5.22 -17.00 -8.08
N THR A 237 6.04 -17.35 -9.08
CA THR A 237 5.97 -16.75 -10.42
C THR A 237 4.64 -17.00 -11.12
N MET A 238 3.93 -18.10 -10.79
CA MET A 238 2.60 -18.41 -11.31
C MET A 238 1.55 -17.46 -10.71
N ALA A 239 1.63 -17.19 -9.40
CA ALA A 239 0.78 -16.20 -8.76
C ALA A 239 1.05 -14.78 -9.30
N MET A 240 2.34 -14.43 -9.49
CA MET A 240 2.72 -13.16 -10.10
C MET A 240 2.14 -13.00 -11.52
N ALA A 241 2.26 -14.04 -12.36
CA ALA A 241 1.74 -14.02 -13.72
C ALA A 241 0.22 -13.81 -13.74
N TYR A 242 -0.51 -14.50 -12.85
CA TYR A 242 -1.96 -14.35 -12.71
C TYR A 242 -2.36 -12.95 -12.26
N LEU A 243 -1.75 -12.44 -11.19
CA LEU A 243 -2.11 -11.16 -10.58
C LEU A 243 -1.68 -9.97 -11.46
N LEU A 244 -0.49 -9.97 -12.02
CA LEU A 244 0.03 -8.88 -12.86
C LEU A 244 -0.66 -8.82 -14.24
N SER A 245 -1.20 -9.94 -14.72
CA SER A 245 -2.01 -9.94 -15.95
C SER A 245 -3.47 -9.53 -15.71
N TRP A 246 -3.83 -9.20 -14.47
CA TRP A 246 -5.18 -8.79 -14.06
C TRP A 246 -6.28 -9.81 -14.39
N LYS A 247 -5.92 -11.08 -14.44
CA LYS A 247 -6.87 -12.18 -14.62
C LYS A 247 -7.73 -12.41 -13.38
N GLY A 248 -7.26 -12.01 -12.21
CA GLY A 248 -7.94 -12.11 -10.92
C GLY A 248 -7.28 -11.21 -9.89
N PRO A 249 -7.65 -11.38 -8.59
CA PRO A 249 -8.46 -12.47 -8.03
C PRO A 249 -9.95 -12.35 -8.36
N VAL A 250 -10.62 -13.49 -8.37
CA VAL A 250 -12.08 -13.62 -8.44
C VAL A 250 -12.60 -14.21 -7.13
N ARG A 251 -13.92 -14.19 -6.89
CA ARG A 251 -14.50 -14.74 -5.66
C ARG A 251 -14.50 -16.26 -5.67
N GLU A 252 -14.34 -16.87 -4.50
CA GLU A 252 -14.46 -18.33 -4.33
C GLU A 252 -15.89 -18.83 -4.65
N GLU A 253 -16.92 -18.03 -4.40
CA GLU A 253 -18.30 -18.38 -4.72
C GLU A 253 -18.58 -18.49 -6.23
N ASP A 254 -17.80 -17.78 -7.05
CA ASP A 254 -17.92 -17.79 -8.52
C ASP A 254 -17.11 -18.89 -9.19
N ASP A 255 -16.06 -19.40 -8.53
CA ASP A 255 -15.18 -20.46 -9.03
C ASP A 255 -14.62 -21.26 -7.84
N GLN A 256 -15.35 -22.30 -7.46
CA GLN A 256 -15.11 -23.04 -6.21
C GLN A 256 -13.92 -24.01 -6.32
N TYR A 257 -13.13 -24.06 -5.24
CA TYR A 257 -11.96 -24.92 -5.17
C TYR A 257 -12.28 -26.43 -5.20
N GLY A 258 -11.55 -27.17 -6.02
CA GLY A 258 -11.45 -28.63 -5.95
C GLY A 258 -12.27 -29.38 -6.98
N ASP A 259 -12.95 -28.71 -7.91
CA ASP A 259 -13.65 -29.37 -9.02
C ASP A 259 -12.80 -29.48 -10.29
N GLY A 260 -11.60 -28.90 -10.29
CA GLY A 260 -10.62 -28.92 -11.38
C GLY A 260 -11.08 -28.17 -12.63
N LYS A 261 -12.00 -27.23 -12.51
CA LYS A 261 -12.51 -26.39 -13.59
C LYS A 261 -12.35 -24.92 -13.23
N THR A 262 -12.30 -24.09 -14.24
CA THR A 262 -12.28 -22.64 -14.07
C THR A 262 -13.01 -21.94 -15.21
N ASP A 263 -13.71 -20.85 -14.88
CA ASP A 263 -14.33 -19.97 -15.86
C ASP A 263 -13.39 -18.78 -16.14
N THR A 264 -12.60 -18.88 -17.21
CA THR A 264 -11.65 -17.84 -17.61
C THR A 264 -12.32 -16.54 -18.08
N SER A 265 -13.65 -16.48 -18.18
CA SER A 265 -14.40 -15.28 -18.52
C SER A 265 -14.73 -14.40 -17.31
N LEU A 266 -14.53 -14.90 -16.08
CA LEU A 266 -14.73 -14.16 -14.86
C LEU A 266 -13.77 -12.96 -14.82
N ARG A 267 -14.27 -11.86 -14.25
CA ARG A 267 -13.50 -10.63 -14.12
C ARG A 267 -12.91 -10.50 -12.72
N ALA A 268 -11.67 -10.02 -12.68
CA ALA A 268 -11.02 -9.68 -11.43
C ALA A 268 -11.86 -8.71 -10.59
N VAL A 269 -12.05 -9.01 -9.31
CA VAL A 269 -12.75 -8.15 -8.36
C VAL A 269 -11.80 -7.20 -7.63
N LYS A 270 -10.51 -7.48 -7.67
CA LYS A 270 -9.41 -6.64 -7.20
C LYS A 270 -8.25 -6.68 -8.19
N HIS A 271 -7.37 -5.68 -8.12
CA HIS A 271 -6.19 -5.62 -8.95
C HIS A 271 -4.96 -5.35 -8.09
N VAL A 272 -3.92 -6.18 -8.26
CA VAL A 272 -2.62 -5.96 -7.64
C VAL A 272 -1.84 -4.95 -8.49
N GLN A 273 -1.35 -3.89 -7.84
CA GLN A 273 -0.61 -2.82 -8.50
C GLN A 273 0.90 -3.00 -8.39
N GLU A 274 1.36 -3.66 -7.33
CA GLU A 274 2.77 -3.87 -7.03
C GLU A 274 3.00 -5.24 -6.41
N ILE A 275 4.10 -5.88 -6.77
CA ILE A 275 4.60 -7.11 -6.14
C ILE A 275 6.07 -6.89 -5.78
N GLN A 276 6.42 -7.11 -4.52
CA GLN A 276 7.79 -7.02 -4.05
C GLN A 276 8.38 -8.42 -3.88
N ILE A 277 9.56 -8.63 -4.44
CA ILE A 277 10.31 -9.88 -4.28
C ILE A 277 11.39 -9.66 -3.22
N ILE A 278 11.25 -10.36 -2.10
CA ILE A 278 12.18 -10.28 -0.98
C ILE A 278 13.12 -11.49 -1.01
N PRO A 279 14.44 -11.31 -0.93
CA PRO A 279 15.37 -12.41 -0.85
C PRO A 279 15.06 -13.34 0.32
N SER A 280 14.99 -14.64 0.10
CA SER A 280 14.55 -15.65 1.10
C SER A 280 15.38 -15.71 2.38
N LYS A 281 16.61 -15.16 2.38
CA LYS A 281 17.51 -15.12 3.54
C LYS A 281 17.53 -13.76 4.25
N ASP A 282 16.86 -12.75 3.70
CA ASP A 282 16.77 -11.44 4.34
C ASP A 282 15.63 -11.42 5.37
N GLN A 283 15.95 -11.95 6.56
CA GLN A 283 14.99 -12.02 7.66
C GLN A 283 14.51 -10.64 8.12
N SER A 284 15.35 -9.60 8.01
CA SER A 284 14.95 -8.24 8.40
C SER A 284 13.91 -7.68 7.44
N ALA A 285 14.12 -7.82 6.14
CA ALA A 285 13.16 -7.41 5.13
C ALA A 285 11.84 -8.21 5.23
N ILE A 286 11.93 -9.53 5.47
CA ILE A 286 10.74 -10.39 5.65
C ILE A 286 9.93 -9.95 6.87
N LYS A 287 10.56 -9.76 8.03
CA LYS A 287 9.88 -9.30 9.26
C LYS A 287 9.23 -7.94 9.07
N ARG A 288 9.94 -7.03 8.39
CA ARG A 288 9.41 -5.71 8.05
C ARG A 288 8.18 -5.83 7.14
N ALA A 289 8.23 -6.66 6.10
CA ALA A 289 7.11 -6.86 5.19
C ALA A 289 5.89 -7.43 5.91
N VAL A 290 6.07 -8.45 6.74
CA VAL A 290 4.98 -9.02 7.55
C VAL A 290 4.38 -7.99 8.51
N TYR A 291 5.20 -7.15 9.13
CA TYR A 291 4.71 -6.12 10.03
C TYR A 291 3.92 -5.02 9.31
N LEU A 292 4.36 -4.63 8.10
CA LEU A 292 3.78 -3.51 7.36
C LEU A 292 2.58 -3.89 6.49
N TYR A 293 2.52 -5.12 6.04
CA TYR A 293 1.54 -5.56 5.03
C TYR A 293 0.69 -6.76 5.47
N GLY A 294 1.02 -7.42 6.55
CA GLY A 294 0.31 -8.60 7.06
C GLY A 294 0.94 -9.93 6.69
#